data_f093891ac858c3fce39be229e1b5b0c6
#
_entry.id   f093891ac858c3fce39be229e1b5b0c6
#
_cell.length_a   1.000
_cell.length_b   1.000
_cell.length_c   1.000
_cell.angle_alpha   90.00
_cell.angle_beta   90.00
_cell.angle_gamma   90.00
#
_symmetry.space_group_name_H-M   'P 1'
#
loop_
_entity.id
_entity.type
_entity.pdbx_description
1 polymer ?
#
loop_
_entity_poly.entity_id
_entity_poly.type
_entity_poly.pdbx_seq_one_letter_code
_entity_poly.pdbx_strand_id
1 'polypeptide(L)'
;MPQQHKKVLAVLSDLFFSVKIADAAKRAGMAVELVKDPHELMIKAKAKPSVIIFDLNFEDAQPLELIAKLKGSPEFKGVSLIGYLSHVQGELKQAAQEAGCDMVMAKSAFSQNLQQILKRHSGVI
;
A
#
# COMPACT_ATOMS: atom_id res chain seq x y z
N MET A 1 18.30 -4.87 -21.75
CA MET A 1 17.58 -3.98 -20.84
C MET A 1 17.17 -4.71 -19.57
N PRO A 2 17.70 -4.34 -18.45
CA PRO A 2 17.26 -5.00 -17.24
C PRO A 2 15.79 -4.70 -17.00
N GLN A 3 15.07 -5.73 -16.66
CA GLN A 3 13.69 -5.55 -16.27
C GLN A 3 13.63 -4.87 -14.92
N GLN A 4 12.90 -3.78 -14.85
CA GLN A 4 12.64 -3.17 -13.58
C GLN A 4 11.44 -3.86 -12.97
N HIS A 5 11.67 -4.53 -11.86
CA HIS A 5 10.56 -5.09 -11.10
C HIS A 5 9.78 -3.95 -10.49
N LYS A 6 8.49 -3.95 -10.71
CA LYS A 6 7.61 -3.01 -10.03
C LYS A 6 7.71 -3.25 -8.53
N LYS A 7 7.75 -2.18 -7.78
CA LYS A 7 7.94 -2.25 -6.34
C LYS A 7 6.66 -1.93 -5.59
N VAL A 8 6.45 -2.65 -4.50
CA VAL A 8 5.35 -2.43 -3.59
C VAL A 8 5.94 -2.09 -2.23
N LEU A 9 5.46 -1.01 -1.62
CA LEU A 9 5.78 -0.72 -0.23
C LEU A 9 4.58 -1.11 0.61
N ALA A 10 4.81 -1.81 1.70
CA ALA A 10 3.75 -2.26 2.58
C ALA A 10 3.99 -1.73 3.99
N VAL A 11 3.07 -0.90 4.47
CA VAL A 11 3.16 -0.25 5.78
C VAL A 11 2.25 -0.99 6.75
N LEU A 12 2.83 -1.95 7.46
CA LEU A 12 2.10 -2.78 8.42
C LEU A 12 3.08 -3.41 9.39
N SER A 13 2.55 -3.93 10.50
CA SER A 13 3.36 -4.60 11.51
C SER A 13 3.10 -6.11 11.62
N ASP A 14 2.02 -6.58 11.02
CA ASP A 14 1.61 -7.99 11.08
C ASP A 14 2.50 -8.84 10.15
N LEU A 15 3.39 -9.64 10.76
CA LEU A 15 4.34 -10.43 9.99
C LEU A 15 3.66 -11.50 9.14
N PHE A 16 2.60 -12.11 9.63
CA PHE A 16 1.89 -13.14 8.85
C PHE A 16 1.27 -12.53 7.61
N PHE A 17 0.66 -11.38 7.76
CA PHE A 17 0.04 -10.73 6.62
C PHE A 17 1.09 -10.18 5.65
N SER A 18 2.24 -9.74 6.16
CA SER A 18 3.32 -9.28 5.30
C SER A 18 3.85 -10.40 4.41
N VAL A 19 3.91 -11.62 4.94
CA VAL A 19 4.32 -12.79 4.14
C VAL A 19 3.31 -13.05 3.04
N LYS A 20 2.03 -12.93 3.35
CA LYS A 20 0.98 -13.12 2.35
C LYS A 20 1.06 -12.10 1.22
N ILE A 21 1.31 -10.83 1.58
CA ILE A 21 1.48 -9.78 0.60
C ILE A 21 2.73 -10.04 -0.25
N ALA A 22 3.83 -10.44 0.38
CA ALA A 22 5.07 -10.72 -0.32
C ALA A 22 4.91 -11.86 -1.32
N ASP A 23 4.20 -12.91 -0.92
CA ASP A 23 3.96 -14.05 -1.80
C ASP A 23 3.11 -13.64 -3.01
N ALA A 24 2.05 -12.88 -2.77
CA ALA A 24 1.21 -12.40 -3.86
C ALA A 24 1.96 -11.46 -4.80
N ALA A 25 2.81 -10.61 -4.24
CA ALA A 25 3.62 -9.69 -5.05
C ALA A 25 4.58 -10.46 -5.94
N LYS A 26 5.24 -11.48 -5.37
CA LYS A 26 6.17 -12.31 -6.11
C LYS A 26 5.48 -12.98 -7.29
N ARG A 27 4.28 -13.50 -7.07
CA ARG A 27 3.50 -14.12 -8.14
C ARG A 27 3.10 -13.14 -9.22
N ALA A 28 2.98 -11.87 -8.87
CA ALA A 28 2.65 -10.82 -9.83
C ALA A 28 3.90 -10.19 -10.46
N GLY A 29 5.08 -10.73 -10.18
CA GLY A 29 6.33 -10.20 -10.72
C GLY A 29 6.79 -8.93 -10.07
N MET A 30 6.38 -8.70 -8.82
CA MET A 30 6.70 -7.50 -8.09
C MET A 30 7.53 -7.82 -6.86
N ALA A 31 8.29 -6.84 -6.37
CA ALA A 31 9.05 -6.97 -5.13
C ALA A 31 8.37 -6.12 -4.07
N VAL A 32 8.23 -6.66 -2.86
CA VAL A 32 7.63 -5.92 -1.76
C VAL A 32 8.67 -5.58 -0.71
N GLU A 33 8.55 -4.40 -0.14
CA GLU A 33 9.40 -3.98 0.97
C GLU A 33 8.51 -3.55 2.12
N LEU A 34 8.77 -4.10 3.29
CA LEU A 34 8.03 -3.79 4.50
C LEU A 34 8.58 -2.53 5.14
N VAL A 35 7.72 -1.59 5.49
CA VAL A 35 8.10 -0.33 6.11
C VAL A 35 7.23 -0.11 7.34
N LYS A 36 7.84 0.22 8.47
CA LYS A 36 7.12 0.45 9.71
C LYS A 36 7.20 1.89 10.21
N ASP A 37 8.13 2.65 9.68
CA ASP A 37 8.37 4.01 10.14
C ASP A 37 7.90 5.03 9.10
N PRO A 38 7.12 6.05 9.53
CA PRO A 38 6.61 7.04 8.58
C PRO A 38 7.69 7.82 7.86
N HIS A 39 8.78 8.13 8.56
CA HIS A 39 9.89 8.86 7.94
C HIS A 39 10.55 8.02 6.85
N GLU A 40 10.79 6.75 7.16
CA GLU A 40 11.37 5.82 6.20
C GLU A 40 10.48 5.64 4.98
N LEU A 41 9.16 5.60 5.21
CA LEU A 41 8.21 5.46 4.11
C LEU A 41 8.36 6.61 3.12
N MET A 42 8.45 7.83 3.62
CA MET A 42 8.57 8.99 2.74
C MET A 42 9.86 8.96 1.92
N ILE A 43 10.95 8.49 2.52
CA ILE A 43 12.22 8.35 1.82
C ILE A 43 12.11 7.31 0.71
N LYS A 44 11.56 6.14 1.03
CA LYS A 44 11.45 5.04 0.07
C LYS A 44 10.42 5.32 -1.03
N ALA A 45 9.41 6.12 -0.74
CA ALA A 45 8.41 6.48 -1.73
C ALA A 45 9.00 7.28 -2.88
N LYS A 46 10.14 7.92 -2.68
CA LYS A 46 10.80 8.68 -3.73
C LYS A 46 11.26 7.80 -4.90
N ALA A 47 11.40 6.50 -4.67
CA ALA A 47 11.69 5.55 -5.73
C ALA A 47 10.47 5.28 -6.62
N LYS A 48 9.34 5.88 -6.30
CA LYS A 48 8.09 5.79 -7.05
C LYS A 48 7.61 4.36 -7.25
N PRO A 49 7.26 3.68 -6.13
CA PRO A 49 6.69 2.34 -6.25
C PRO A 49 5.36 2.37 -7.01
N SER A 50 4.94 1.24 -7.53
CA SER A 50 3.66 1.15 -8.22
C SER A 50 2.50 1.34 -7.27
N VAL A 51 2.64 0.79 -6.06
CA VAL A 51 1.58 0.83 -5.07
C VAL A 51 2.17 0.85 -3.67
N ILE A 52 1.50 1.57 -2.78
CA ILE A 52 1.83 1.56 -1.36
C ILE A 52 0.59 1.06 -0.64
N ILE A 53 0.76 0.02 0.16
CA ILE A 53 -0.32 -0.61 0.92
C ILE A 53 -0.21 -0.16 2.37
N PHE A 54 -1.33 0.27 2.96
CA PHE A 54 -1.37 0.74 4.33
C PHE A 54 -2.32 -0.10 5.17
N ASP A 55 -1.82 -0.58 6.31
CA ASP A 55 -2.69 -1.05 7.37
C ASP A 55 -3.19 0.20 8.10
N LEU A 56 -4.43 0.56 7.87
CA LEU A 56 -4.98 1.80 8.44
C LEU A 56 -5.12 1.73 9.96
N ASN A 57 -5.04 0.54 10.55
CA ASN A 57 -5.06 0.36 11.99
C ASN A 57 -3.68 0.41 12.63
N PHE A 58 -2.62 0.51 11.83
CA PHE A 58 -1.26 0.60 12.34
C PHE A 58 -0.95 2.07 12.66
N GLU A 59 -1.40 2.52 13.82
CA GLU A 59 -1.32 3.93 14.20
C GLU A 59 0.09 4.47 14.32
N ASP A 60 1.04 3.63 14.74
CA ASP A 60 2.44 4.06 14.88
C ASP A 60 3.04 4.59 13.59
N ALA A 61 2.56 4.12 12.46
CA ALA A 61 3.04 4.58 11.17
C ALA A 61 2.31 5.82 10.67
N GLN A 62 1.29 6.27 11.38
CA GLN A 62 0.52 7.47 11.01
C GLN A 62 0.00 7.40 9.57
N PRO A 63 -0.76 6.35 9.23
CA PRO A 63 -1.12 6.10 7.83
C PRO A 63 -1.93 7.21 7.19
N LEU A 64 -2.87 7.82 7.92
CA LEU A 64 -3.68 8.89 7.34
C LEU A 64 -2.84 10.12 6.98
N GLU A 65 -1.89 10.45 7.85
CA GLU A 65 -0.98 11.57 7.59
C GLU A 65 -0.07 11.29 6.40
N LEU A 66 0.42 10.05 6.29
CA LEU A 66 1.26 9.66 5.16
C LEU A 66 0.48 9.73 3.85
N ILE A 67 -0.74 9.23 3.86
CA ILE A 67 -1.59 9.27 2.67
C ILE A 67 -1.81 10.72 2.22
N ALA A 68 -2.13 11.59 3.16
CA ALA A 68 -2.35 12.99 2.84
C ALA A 68 -1.10 13.66 2.28
N LYS A 69 0.06 13.37 2.86
CA LYS A 69 1.32 13.93 2.37
C LYS A 69 1.65 13.45 0.97
N LEU A 70 1.45 12.17 0.71
CA LEU A 70 1.73 11.59 -0.60
C LEU A 70 0.80 12.18 -1.66
N LYS A 71 -0.47 12.28 -1.35
CA LYS A 71 -1.44 12.84 -2.29
C LYS A 71 -1.25 14.33 -2.51
N GLY A 72 -0.72 15.03 -1.52
CA GLY A 72 -0.45 16.46 -1.63
C GLY A 72 0.81 16.79 -2.41
N SER A 73 1.60 15.80 -2.78
CA SER A 73 2.87 15.99 -3.46
C SER A 73 2.78 15.53 -4.91
N PRO A 74 2.95 16.42 -5.87
CA PRO A 74 2.86 16.03 -7.30
C PRO A 74 3.84 14.94 -7.72
N GLU A 75 4.98 14.82 -7.02
CA GLU A 75 5.97 13.82 -7.39
C GLU A 75 5.48 12.38 -7.21
N PHE A 76 4.43 12.17 -6.38
CA PHE A 76 3.88 10.83 -6.15
C PHE A 76 2.59 10.57 -6.92
N LYS A 77 2.30 11.38 -7.90
CA LYS A 77 1.03 11.32 -8.63
C LYS A 77 0.74 9.94 -9.23
N GLY A 78 1.76 9.24 -9.69
CA GLY A 78 1.58 7.93 -10.32
C GLY A 78 1.54 6.76 -9.35
N VAL A 79 1.65 7.00 -8.06
CA VAL A 79 1.68 5.95 -7.05
C VAL A 79 0.28 5.69 -6.53
N SER A 80 -0.17 4.44 -6.61
CA SER A 80 -1.49 4.06 -6.08
C SER A 80 -1.41 3.81 -4.59
N LEU A 81 -2.35 4.35 -3.83
CA LEU A 81 -2.42 4.18 -2.38
C LEU A 81 -3.61 3.32 -2.02
N ILE A 82 -3.36 2.18 -1.39
CA ILE A 82 -4.39 1.22 -1.00
C ILE A 82 -4.35 1.05 0.50
N GLY A 83 -5.50 1.20 1.15
CA GLY A 83 -5.61 1.00 2.59
C GLY A 83 -6.55 -0.14 2.92
N TYR A 84 -6.24 -0.88 3.98
CA TYR A 84 -7.15 -1.88 4.50
C TYR A 84 -7.34 -1.67 5.99
N LEU A 85 -8.50 -2.12 6.49
CA LEU A 85 -8.80 -2.04 7.92
C LEU A 85 -9.28 -3.39 8.43
N SER A 86 -9.13 -3.61 9.74
CA SER A 86 -9.39 -4.90 10.37
C SER A 86 -10.82 -5.37 10.18
N HIS A 87 -11.76 -4.43 10.23
CA HIS A 87 -13.17 -4.70 10.07
C HIS A 87 -13.85 -3.40 9.61
N VAL A 88 -15.15 -3.42 9.47
CA VAL A 88 -15.86 -2.23 8.98
C VAL A 88 -15.79 -1.13 10.03
N GLN A 89 -14.98 -0.12 9.75
CA GLN A 89 -14.79 1.07 10.59
C GLN A 89 -15.12 2.27 9.71
N GLY A 90 -16.41 2.63 9.69
CA GLY A 90 -16.89 3.65 8.76
C GLY A 90 -16.16 4.98 8.83
N GLU A 91 -15.88 5.46 10.04
CA GLU A 91 -15.18 6.73 10.22
C GLU A 91 -13.76 6.68 9.68
N LEU A 92 -13.04 5.59 9.97
CA LEU A 92 -11.67 5.43 9.50
C LEU A 92 -11.64 5.28 7.98
N LYS A 93 -12.57 4.54 7.43
CA LYS A 93 -12.67 4.39 5.97
C LYS A 93 -12.89 5.75 5.31
N GLN A 94 -13.82 6.52 5.84
CA GLN A 94 -14.11 7.84 5.29
C GLN A 94 -12.90 8.76 5.41
N ALA A 95 -12.23 8.75 6.57
CA ALA A 95 -11.05 9.59 6.77
C ALA A 95 -9.93 9.24 5.79
N ALA A 96 -9.74 7.95 5.52
CA ALA A 96 -8.72 7.52 4.57
C ALA A 96 -9.07 7.96 3.15
N GLN A 97 -10.33 7.85 2.77
CA GLN A 97 -10.79 8.30 1.46
C GLN A 97 -10.61 9.80 1.31
N GLU A 98 -10.94 10.56 2.35
CA GLU A 98 -10.78 12.02 2.33
C GLU A 98 -9.31 12.44 2.29
N ALA A 99 -8.43 11.64 2.88
CA ALA A 99 -7.00 11.91 2.83
C ALA A 99 -6.43 11.64 1.42
N GLY A 100 -7.16 10.93 0.58
CA GLY A 100 -6.77 10.67 -0.80
C GLY A 100 -6.39 9.23 -1.11
N CYS A 101 -6.72 8.29 -0.23
CA CYS A 101 -6.45 6.88 -0.48
C CYS A 101 -7.28 6.42 -1.69
N ASP A 102 -6.62 5.79 -2.65
CA ASP A 102 -7.28 5.41 -3.90
C ASP A 102 -8.26 4.27 -3.73
N MET A 103 -8.00 3.38 -2.78
CA MET A 103 -8.84 2.23 -2.53
C MET A 103 -8.79 1.90 -1.04
N VAL A 104 -9.95 1.73 -0.42
CA VAL A 104 -10.05 1.36 1.00
C VAL A 104 -10.99 0.17 1.10
N MET A 105 -10.54 -0.89 1.77
CA MET A 105 -11.37 -2.08 1.92
C MET A 105 -11.07 -2.82 3.21
N ALA A 106 -12.00 -3.69 3.61
CA ALA A 106 -11.78 -4.55 4.76
C ALA A 106 -10.63 -5.51 4.48
N LYS A 107 -9.88 -5.85 5.52
CA LYS A 107 -8.72 -6.76 5.40
C LYS A 107 -9.10 -8.08 4.73
N SER A 108 -10.27 -8.63 5.07
CA SER A 108 -10.70 -9.90 4.48
C SER A 108 -10.90 -9.79 2.97
N ALA A 109 -11.55 -8.71 2.53
CA ALA A 109 -11.77 -8.49 1.10
C ALA A 109 -10.44 -8.23 0.39
N PHE A 110 -9.57 -7.45 1.01
CA PHE A 110 -8.24 -7.18 0.46
C PHE A 110 -7.45 -8.48 0.29
N SER A 111 -7.48 -9.32 1.34
CA SER A 111 -6.78 -10.61 1.32
C SER A 111 -7.29 -11.52 0.20
N GLN A 112 -8.61 -11.57 0.00
CA GLN A 112 -9.19 -12.41 -1.04
C GLN A 112 -8.87 -11.94 -2.44
N ASN A 113 -8.67 -10.63 -2.63
CA ASN A 113 -8.44 -10.05 -3.95
C ASN A 113 -6.99 -9.61 -4.16
N LEU A 114 -6.13 -9.95 -3.23
CA LEU A 114 -4.76 -9.44 -3.18
C LEU A 114 -3.98 -9.70 -4.48
N GLN A 115 -4.05 -10.92 -4.97
CA GLN A 115 -3.33 -11.30 -6.19
C GLN A 115 -3.78 -10.45 -7.38
N GLN A 116 -5.08 -10.27 -7.53
CA GLN A 116 -5.63 -9.50 -8.63
C GLN A 116 -5.29 -8.03 -8.51
N ILE A 117 -5.35 -7.50 -7.29
CA ILE A 117 -5.02 -6.10 -7.04
C ILE A 117 -3.57 -5.82 -7.42
N LEU A 118 -2.66 -6.66 -6.95
CA LEU A 118 -1.24 -6.47 -7.25
C LEU A 118 -0.96 -6.67 -8.73
N LYS A 119 -1.63 -7.61 -9.36
CA LYS A 119 -1.45 -7.85 -10.78
C LYS A 119 -1.80 -6.63 -11.63
N ARG A 120 -2.85 -5.89 -11.22
CA ARG A 120 -3.21 -4.65 -11.91
C ARG A 120 -2.12 -3.61 -11.88
N HIS A 121 -1.31 -3.62 -10.82
CA HIS A 121 -0.26 -2.63 -10.63
C HIS A 121 1.11 -3.11 -11.09
N SER A 122 1.18 -4.32 -11.63
CA SER A 122 2.45 -4.90 -12.07
C SER A 122 2.92 -4.40 -13.43
N GLY A 123 2.02 -3.81 -14.19
CA GLY A 123 2.32 -3.40 -15.56
C GLY A 123 2.21 -4.55 -16.55
N VAL A 124 1.81 -5.73 -16.11
CA VAL A 124 1.58 -6.87 -16.99
C VAL A 124 0.13 -6.84 -17.42
N ILE A 125 -0.06 -6.90 -18.71
CA ILE A 125 -1.40 -6.87 -19.30
C ILE A 125 -1.96 -8.27 -19.45
#